data_6f0ceaf9d89a3867b91a907f7707afbf
#
_entry.id   6f0ceaf9d89a3867b91a907f7707afbf
#
_cell.length_a   1.000
_cell.length_b   1.000
_cell.length_c   1.000
_cell.angle_alpha   90.00
_cell.angle_beta   90.00
_cell.angle_gamma   90.00
#
_symmetry.space_group_name_H-M   'P 1'
#
loop_
_entity.id
_entity.type
_entity.pdbx_description
1 polymer ?
#
loop_
_entity_poly.entity_id
_entity_poly.type
_entity_poly.pdbx_seq_one_letter_code
_entity_poly.pdbx_strand_id
1 'polypeptide(L)'
;MEQNENTLSVLKIAPGQHPQQVEIDNNLKALQEAVGGSIDAVYPFADPVAIICNDEGKLMGLPLNRALRDENRQMYDAVAGDFLVVGLGEEDFASLTPELAQKYEQLFHQPEAFLKLGNRLLVLPVPDEPPTEKPRTKPSAEHDR
;
A
#
# COMPACT_ATOMS: atom_id res chain seq x y z
N MET A 1 11.63 20.25 -20.51
CA MET A 1 11.54 20.19 -20.06
C MET A 1 11.80 19.56 -19.19
N GLU A 2 12.14 19.32 -18.86
CA GLU A 2 12.40 18.72 -18.06
C GLU A 2 11.72 18.58 -16.98
N GLN A 3 10.71 18.75 -16.81
CA GLN A 3 9.96 18.55 -15.78
C GLN A 3 9.87 17.24 -15.30
N ASN A 4 10.20 16.28 -16.01
CA ASN A 4 10.21 14.89 -15.59
C ASN A 4 11.18 14.59 -14.50
N GLU A 5 12.17 15.44 -14.34
CA GLU A 5 13.10 15.22 -13.25
C GLU A 5 12.49 15.44 -11.92
N ASN A 6 11.40 16.20 -11.86
CA ASN A 6 10.77 16.53 -10.61
C ASN A 6 9.53 15.70 -10.34
N THR A 7 9.28 14.71 -11.18
CA THR A 7 8.10 13.87 -11.05
C THR A 7 8.53 12.42 -10.94
N LEU A 8 7.91 11.71 -10.02
CA LEU A 8 8.20 10.30 -9.80
C LEU A 8 7.01 9.46 -10.20
N SER A 9 7.27 8.36 -10.90
CA SER A 9 6.26 7.34 -11.15
C SER A 9 6.39 6.29 -10.04
N VAL A 10 5.38 6.15 -9.21
CA VAL A 10 5.44 5.33 -8.01
C VAL A 10 4.14 4.55 -7.88
N LEU A 11 4.11 3.63 -6.91
CA LEU A 11 2.87 2.94 -6.56
C LEU A 11 2.28 3.60 -5.33
N LYS A 12 0.98 3.84 -5.36
CA LYS A 12 0.26 4.30 -4.19
C LYS A 12 -0.68 3.20 -3.75
N ILE A 13 -0.64 2.87 -2.48
CA ILE A 13 -1.41 1.77 -1.92
C ILE A 13 -2.24 2.30 -0.78
N ALA A 14 -3.56 2.22 -0.93
CA ALA A 14 -4.50 2.67 0.08
C ALA A 14 -5.19 1.47 0.70
N PRO A 15 -5.64 1.59 1.96
CA PRO A 15 -6.31 0.46 2.62
C PRO A 15 -7.53 0.02 1.81
N GLY A 16 -7.66 -1.29 1.64
CA GLY A 16 -8.80 -1.86 0.95
C GLY A 16 -8.77 -1.76 -0.56
N GLN A 17 -7.69 -1.25 -1.12
CA GLN A 17 -7.62 -1.03 -2.56
C GLN A 17 -6.39 -1.71 -3.15
N HIS A 18 -6.47 -2.01 -4.44
CA HIS A 18 -5.29 -2.50 -5.16
C HIS A 18 -4.31 -1.36 -5.37
N PRO A 19 -3.01 -1.68 -5.49
CA PRO A 19 -2.02 -0.64 -5.77
C PRO A 19 -2.34 0.09 -7.06
N GLN A 20 -2.04 1.38 -7.09
CA GLN A 20 -2.22 2.20 -8.28
C GLN A 20 -0.92 2.86 -8.64
N GLN A 21 -0.59 2.87 -9.92
CA GLN A 21 0.56 3.58 -10.39
C GLN A 21 0.18 5.04 -10.57
N VAL A 22 0.92 5.93 -9.93
CA VAL A 22 0.60 7.34 -9.95
C VAL A 22 1.88 8.13 -10.16
N GLU A 23 1.73 9.37 -10.56
CA GLU A 23 2.84 10.29 -10.66
C GLU A 23 2.69 11.36 -9.62
N ILE A 24 3.77 11.65 -8.91
CA ILE A 24 3.72 12.68 -7.89
C ILE A 24 5.00 13.52 -7.99
N ASP A 25 4.91 14.74 -7.55
CA ASP A 25 6.09 15.62 -7.55
C ASP A 25 7.11 15.12 -6.53
N ASN A 26 8.37 15.21 -6.89
CA ASN A 26 9.44 14.76 -6.02
C ASN A 26 9.84 15.87 -5.06
N ASN A 27 8.97 16.16 -4.11
CA ASN A 27 9.29 17.11 -3.06
C ASN A 27 8.55 16.69 -1.79
N LEU A 28 9.01 17.25 -0.69
CA LEU A 28 8.50 16.83 0.62
C LEU A 28 7.01 17.08 0.75
N LYS A 29 6.54 18.22 0.25
CA LYS A 29 5.13 18.55 0.40
C LYS A 29 4.25 17.55 -0.32
N ALA A 30 4.62 17.14 -1.53
CA ALA A 30 3.82 16.19 -2.29
C ALA A 30 3.82 14.82 -1.60
N LEU A 31 4.96 14.40 -1.06
CA LEU A 31 5.03 13.14 -0.33
C LEU A 31 4.19 13.20 0.94
N GLN A 32 4.24 14.30 1.65
CA GLN A 32 3.43 14.45 2.86
C GLN A 32 1.94 14.42 2.54
N GLU A 33 1.55 15.06 1.45
CA GLU A 33 0.14 15.05 1.07
C GLU A 33 -0.32 13.65 0.69
N ALA A 34 0.55 12.89 0.06
CA ALA A 34 0.18 11.54 -0.36
C ALA A 34 -0.09 10.62 0.82
N VAL A 35 0.61 10.81 1.93
CA VAL A 35 0.44 9.94 3.09
C VAL A 35 -0.32 10.61 4.24
N GLY A 36 -0.68 11.87 4.09
CA GLY A 36 -1.51 12.56 5.07
C GLY A 36 -0.78 13.07 6.29
N GLY A 37 0.51 13.35 6.18
CA GLY A 37 1.27 13.88 7.30
C GLY A 37 2.75 13.73 7.09
N SER A 38 3.51 13.83 8.16
CA SER A 38 4.96 13.68 8.10
C SER A 38 5.31 12.30 7.55
N ILE A 39 6.41 12.23 6.83
CA ILE A 39 6.79 10.97 6.19
C ILE A 39 7.90 10.27 6.95
N ASP A 40 7.88 8.95 6.80
CA ASP A 40 8.98 8.10 7.20
C ASP A 40 9.30 7.21 6.00
N ALA A 41 10.57 6.95 5.78
CA ALA A 41 11.01 6.07 4.70
C ALA A 41 11.58 4.81 5.32
N VAL A 42 11.06 3.66 4.92
CA VAL A 42 11.55 2.39 5.43
C VAL A 42 12.01 1.56 4.24
N TYR A 43 12.95 0.66 4.52
CA TYR A 43 13.65 -0.07 3.47
C TYR A 43 13.57 -1.58 3.72
N PRO A 44 12.37 -2.16 3.60
CA PRO A 44 12.20 -3.57 3.99
C PRO A 44 12.65 -4.57 2.94
N PHE A 45 13.10 -4.11 1.79
CA PHE A 45 13.37 -5.00 0.66
C PHE A 45 14.82 -4.90 0.24
N ALA A 46 15.30 -5.94 -0.43
CA ALA A 46 16.65 -5.94 -0.98
C ALA A 46 16.77 -5.08 -2.24
N ASP A 47 15.67 -4.90 -2.95
CA ASP A 47 15.68 -4.05 -4.15
C ASP A 47 15.88 -2.58 -3.80
N PRO A 48 16.30 -1.77 -4.77
CA PRO A 48 16.47 -0.34 -4.51
C PRO A 48 15.13 0.38 -4.50
N VAL A 49 14.32 0.10 -3.50
CA VAL A 49 13.02 0.71 -3.31
C VAL A 49 12.84 1.07 -1.85
N ALA A 50 11.93 1.99 -1.58
CA ALA A 50 11.57 2.38 -0.21
C ALA A 50 10.06 2.45 -0.12
N ILE A 51 9.56 2.25 1.08
CA ILE A 51 8.18 2.54 1.41
C ILE A 51 8.17 3.91 2.08
N ILE A 52 7.33 4.81 1.57
CA ILE A 52 7.11 6.12 2.19
C ILE A 52 5.75 6.06 2.86
N CYS A 53 5.72 6.25 4.16
CA CYS A 53 4.48 6.14 4.92
C CYS A 53 4.36 7.29 5.90
N ASN A 54 3.19 7.39 6.52
CA ASN A 54 2.95 8.41 7.53
C ASN A 54 3.71 8.03 8.79
N ASP A 55 4.54 8.96 9.25
CA ASP A 55 5.41 8.74 10.40
C ASP A 55 4.62 8.44 11.67
N GLU A 56 3.40 8.95 11.77
CA GLU A 56 2.58 8.78 12.96
C GLU A 56 1.28 8.05 12.67
N GLY A 57 1.23 7.29 11.58
CA GLY A 57 -0.02 6.69 11.16
C GLY A 57 -0.69 5.84 12.22
N LYS A 58 0.09 5.00 12.93
CA LYS A 58 -0.49 4.17 13.97
C LYS A 58 -0.97 4.99 15.15
N LEU A 59 -0.22 6.02 15.52
CA LEU A 59 -0.62 6.90 16.62
C LEU A 59 -1.87 7.69 16.28
N MET A 60 -2.05 8.02 15.01
CA MET A 60 -3.23 8.74 14.55
C MET A 60 -4.43 7.83 14.39
N GLY A 61 -4.24 6.52 14.54
CA GLY A 61 -5.34 5.59 14.35
C GLY A 61 -5.72 5.35 12.91
N LEU A 62 -4.80 5.59 11.98
CA LEU A 62 -5.10 5.30 10.58
C LEU A 62 -5.26 3.79 10.39
N PRO A 63 -6.11 3.37 9.47
CA PRO A 63 -6.34 1.94 9.29
C PRO A 63 -5.06 1.24 8.84
N LEU A 64 -4.86 0.02 9.34
CA LEU A 64 -3.75 -0.80 8.88
C LEU A 64 -4.03 -1.22 7.44
N ASN A 65 -3.00 -1.17 6.62
CA ASN A 65 -3.15 -1.28 5.18
C ASN A 65 -2.59 -2.60 4.65
N ARG A 66 -1.32 -2.83 4.86
CA ARG A 66 -0.66 -4.05 4.41
C ARG A 66 0.32 -4.50 5.46
N ALA A 67 0.45 -5.81 5.62
CA ALA A 67 1.45 -6.39 6.50
C ALA A 67 2.78 -6.42 5.80
N LEU A 68 3.85 -6.24 6.58
CA LEU A 68 5.21 -6.45 6.09
C LEU A 68 5.70 -7.77 6.63
N ARG A 69 6.21 -8.61 5.75
CA ARG A 69 6.61 -9.97 6.09
C ARG A 69 8.07 -10.19 5.78
N ASP A 70 8.67 -11.06 6.56
CA ASP A 70 10.07 -11.42 6.35
C ASP A 70 10.17 -12.55 5.33
N GLU A 71 11.38 -13.10 5.18
CA GLU A 71 11.62 -14.15 4.20
C GLU A 71 10.84 -15.42 4.52
N ASN A 72 10.46 -15.61 5.75
CA ASN A 72 9.67 -16.77 6.16
C ASN A 72 8.18 -16.50 6.12
N ARG A 73 7.80 -15.36 5.53
CA ARG A 73 6.41 -14.94 5.41
C ARG A 73 5.76 -14.63 6.76
N GLN A 74 6.59 -14.37 7.77
CA GLN A 74 6.09 -13.98 9.07
C GLN A 74 5.92 -12.48 9.10
N MET A 75 4.76 -12.02 9.56
CA MET A 75 4.52 -10.60 9.69
C MET A 75 5.33 -10.04 10.85
N TYR A 76 6.08 -8.99 10.60
CA TYR A 76 6.81 -8.32 11.66
C TYR A 76 6.35 -6.88 11.86
N ASP A 77 5.57 -6.34 10.95
CA ASP A 77 5.05 -5.00 11.07
C ASP A 77 3.89 -4.84 10.11
N ALA A 78 3.21 -3.73 10.19
CA ALA A 78 2.16 -3.36 9.26
C ALA A 78 2.21 -1.86 9.04
N VAL A 79 1.85 -1.43 7.82
CA VAL A 79 1.83 -0.03 7.49
C VAL A 79 0.41 0.49 7.69
N ALA A 80 0.29 1.64 8.37
CA ALA A 80 -1.01 2.26 8.62
C ALA A 80 -1.20 3.42 7.65
N GLY A 81 -2.38 3.50 7.07
CA GLY A 81 -2.72 4.58 6.14
C GLY A 81 -2.17 4.34 4.75
N ASP A 82 -2.37 5.31 3.88
CA ASP A 82 -1.85 5.25 2.52
C ASP A 82 -0.34 5.26 2.54
N PHE A 83 0.29 4.50 1.65
CA PHE A 83 1.74 4.55 1.53
C PHE A 83 2.14 4.46 0.07
N LEU A 84 3.40 4.80 -0.17
CA LEU A 84 3.97 4.78 -1.51
C LEU A 84 5.12 3.79 -1.56
N VAL A 85 5.28 3.15 -2.71
CA VAL A 85 6.51 2.41 -3.00
C VAL A 85 7.24 3.22 -4.07
N VAL A 86 8.45 3.64 -3.74
CA VAL A 86 9.24 4.51 -4.62
C VAL A 86 10.57 3.85 -4.90
N GLY A 87 11.21 4.26 -5.99
CA GLY A 87 12.56 3.79 -6.29
C GLY A 87 13.58 4.58 -5.51
N LEU A 88 14.80 4.07 -5.48
CA LEU A 88 15.93 4.75 -4.86
C LEU A 88 16.95 5.04 -5.93
N GLY A 89 17.31 6.32 -6.05
CA GLY A 89 18.39 6.75 -6.91
C GLY A 89 19.68 6.87 -6.10
N GLU A 90 20.66 7.51 -6.67
CA GLU A 90 21.95 7.64 -5.98
C GLU A 90 21.88 8.60 -4.82
N GLU A 91 21.09 9.64 -4.94
CA GLU A 91 21.02 10.65 -3.89
C GLU A 91 19.62 10.99 -3.47
N ASP A 92 18.64 10.43 -4.11
CA ASP A 92 17.25 10.84 -3.85
C ASP A 92 16.33 9.73 -4.26
N PHE A 93 15.05 9.88 -3.97
CA PHE A 93 14.05 8.96 -4.47
C PHE A 93 14.00 9.04 -5.99
N ALA A 94 13.56 7.96 -6.59
CA ALA A 94 13.49 7.85 -8.04
C ALA A 94 12.20 7.15 -8.41
N SER A 95 11.86 7.22 -9.68
CA SER A 95 10.73 6.46 -10.19
C SER A 95 11.03 4.97 -10.12
N LEU A 96 9.98 4.17 -9.96
CA LEU A 96 10.13 2.73 -10.06
C LEU A 96 10.37 2.37 -11.52
N THR A 97 11.27 1.42 -11.75
CA THR A 97 11.37 0.84 -13.08
C THR A 97 10.12 0.02 -13.36
N PRO A 98 9.81 -0.25 -14.62
CA PRO A 98 8.63 -1.07 -14.91
C PRO A 98 8.68 -2.44 -14.23
N GLU A 99 9.86 -3.04 -14.15
CA GLU A 99 10.00 -4.35 -13.50
C GLU A 99 9.69 -4.27 -12.02
N LEU A 100 10.21 -3.24 -11.34
CA LEU A 100 9.96 -3.10 -9.92
C LEU A 100 8.52 -2.69 -9.64
N ALA A 101 7.96 -1.85 -10.51
CA ALA A 101 6.56 -1.48 -10.35
C ALA A 101 5.67 -2.71 -10.42
N GLN A 102 5.94 -3.61 -11.38
CA GLN A 102 5.15 -4.82 -11.51
C GLN A 102 5.37 -5.74 -10.31
N LYS A 103 6.61 -5.89 -9.87
CA LYS A 103 6.92 -6.75 -8.74
C LYS A 103 6.17 -6.34 -7.49
N TYR A 104 6.19 -5.04 -7.17
CA TYR A 104 5.57 -4.58 -5.93
C TYR A 104 4.06 -4.39 -6.08
N GLU A 105 3.58 -4.16 -7.30
CA GLU A 105 2.15 -4.20 -7.51
C GLU A 105 1.63 -5.60 -7.19
N GLN A 106 2.34 -6.63 -7.61
CA GLN A 106 1.92 -7.99 -7.33
C GLN A 106 2.08 -8.34 -5.86
N LEU A 107 3.15 -7.88 -5.24
CA LEU A 107 3.37 -8.17 -3.82
C LEU A 107 2.26 -7.60 -2.95
N PHE A 108 1.83 -6.39 -3.24
CA PHE A 108 0.82 -5.70 -2.44
C PHE A 108 -0.55 -5.72 -3.09
N HIS A 109 -0.73 -6.54 -4.12
CA HIS A 109 -1.98 -6.53 -4.88
C HIS A 109 -3.19 -6.76 -4.01
N GLN A 110 -3.12 -7.72 -3.12
CA GLN A 110 -4.27 -8.16 -2.36
C GLN A 110 -4.47 -7.28 -1.13
N PRO A 111 -5.59 -6.55 -1.05
CA PRO A 111 -5.88 -5.82 0.19
C PRO A 111 -6.02 -6.79 1.35
N GLU A 112 -5.72 -6.28 2.54
CA GLU A 112 -5.71 -7.11 3.74
C GLU A 112 -6.57 -6.47 4.82
N ALA A 113 -7.29 -7.29 5.56
CA ALA A 113 -8.06 -6.87 6.72
C ALA A 113 -7.32 -7.30 7.96
N PHE A 114 -7.33 -6.43 8.96
CA PHE A 114 -6.62 -6.67 10.21
C PHE A 114 -7.63 -6.78 11.33
N LEU A 115 -7.66 -7.94 11.99
CA LEU A 115 -8.60 -8.20 13.07
C LEU A 115 -7.83 -8.41 14.36
N LYS A 116 -8.28 -7.72 15.39
CA LYS A 116 -7.66 -7.85 16.69
C LYS A 116 -8.47 -8.81 17.53
N LEU A 117 -7.85 -9.90 17.96
CA LEU A 117 -8.50 -10.91 18.77
C LEU A 117 -7.68 -11.06 20.06
N GLY A 118 -8.11 -10.38 21.13
CA GLY A 118 -7.34 -10.39 22.35
C GLY A 118 -5.97 -9.78 22.14
N ASN A 119 -4.93 -10.56 22.36
CA ASN A 119 -3.56 -10.11 22.17
C ASN A 119 -3.05 -10.40 20.78
N ARG A 120 -3.88 -10.98 19.93
CA ARG A 120 -3.44 -11.45 18.63
C ARG A 120 -3.98 -10.56 17.54
N LEU A 121 -3.21 -10.42 16.49
CA LEU A 121 -3.62 -9.69 15.32
C LEU A 121 -3.68 -10.68 14.15
N LEU A 122 -4.86 -10.83 13.57
CA LEU A 122 -5.04 -11.68 12.40
C LEU A 122 -5.06 -10.81 11.17
N VAL A 123 -4.38 -11.28 10.12
CA VAL A 123 -4.36 -10.60 8.84
C VAL A 123 -4.98 -11.52 7.83
N LEU A 124 -6.05 -11.07 7.19
CA LEU A 124 -6.80 -11.87 6.25
C LEU A 124 -6.84 -11.17 4.91
N PRO A 125 -6.68 -11.92 3.81
CA PRO A 125 -6.84 -11.28 2.51
C PRO A 125 -8.29 -10.88 2.30
N VAL A 126 -8.48 -9.74 1.66
CA VAL A 126 -9.80 -9.29 1.28
C VAL A 126 -9.98 -9.62 -0.19
N PRO A 127 -10.87 -10.56 -0.55
CA PRO A 127 -11.01 -10.94 -1.94
C PRO A 127 -11.64 -9.82 -2.75
N ASP A 128 -11.39 -9.84 -4.04
CA ASP A 128 -12.01 -8.89 -4.93
C ASP A 128 -13.51 -9.06 -4.87
N GLU A 129 -14.21 -7.95 -4.93
CA GLU A 129 -15.64 -8.04 -4.96
C GLU A 129 -16.10 -8.60 -6.25
N PRO A 130 -17.05 -9.54 -6.26
CA PRO A 130 -17.60 -9.98 -7.53
C PRO A 130 -18.33 -8.82 -8.17
N PRO A 131 -18.27 -8.70 -9.39
CA PRO A 131 -18.96 -7.64 -10.06
C PRO A 131 -20.43 -7.82 -9.88
N THR A 132 -21.23 -7.75 -9.37
CA THR A 132 -22.53 -7.94 -9.17
C THR A 132 -23.16 -8.82 -8.48
N GLU A 133 -22.70 -9.22 -8.48
CA GLU A 133 -23.13 -9.60 -7.70
C GLU A 133 -23.79 -9.80 -7.05
N LYS A 134 -23.93 -10.05 -7.09
CA LYS A 134 -24.28 -10.10 -6.36
C LYS A 134 -25.15 -10.01 -6.08
N PRO A 135 -25.35 -10.34 -6.42
CA PRO A 135 -25.95 -10.29 -5.97
C PRO A 135 -26.56 -10.53 -5.54
N ARG A 136 -26.53 -10.87 -5.55
CA ARG A 136 -26.94 -11.15 -4.87
C ARG A 136 -27.60 -11.37 -4.45
N THR A 137 -27.62 -11.80 -4.80
CA THR A 137 -28.06 -12.08 -4.13
C THR A 137 -28.74 -12.42 -3.78
N LYS A 138 -29.04 -12.89 -4.12
CA LYS A 138 -29.55 -13.31 -3.52
C LYS A 138 -30.18 -13.53 -3.16
N PRO A 139 -30.52 -13.97 -3.57
CA PRO A 139 -31.03 -14.30 -2.93
C PRO A 139 -31.51 -14.55 -2.57
N SER A 140 -31.58 -14.82 -2.94
CA SER A 140 -31.93 -15.00 -2.19
C SER A 140 -32.41 -15.33 -1.87
N ALA A 141 -32.70 -15.57 -2.42
CA ALA A 141 -32.99 -15.82 -1.75
C ALA A 141 -33.35 -16.14 -1.54
N GLU A 142 -33.29 -16.37 -2.01
CA GLU A 142 -33.48 -16.63 -1.42
C GLU A 142 -33.69 -16.77 -1.06
N HIS A 143 -34.04 -17.03 -1.47
CA HIS A 143 -34.27 -17.27 -0.68
C HIS A 143 -34.68 -17.16 -0.30
N ASP A 144 -34.80 -17.16 -0.93
CA ASP A 144 -35.19 -17.16 -0.16
C ASP A 144 -35.75 -17.14 0.21
N ARG A 145 -36.09 -17.31 -0.15
CA ARG A 145 -36.44 -17.35 0.52
C ARG A 145 -36.72 -17.36 1.00
#